data_99cb6ab249173be369c4f0fa8cf80acf
#
_entry.id   99cb6ab249173be369c4f0fa8cf80acf
#
_cell.length_a   1.000
_cell.length_b   1.000
_cell.length_c   1.000
_cell.angle_alpha   90.00
_cell.angle_beta   90.00
_cell.angle_gamma   90.00
#
_symmetry.space_group_name_H-M   'P 1'
#
loop_
_entity.id
_entity.type
_entity.pdbx_description
1 polymer ?
#
loop_
_entity_poly.entity_id
_entity_poly.type
_entity_poly.pdbx_seq_one_letter_code
_entity_poly.pdbx_strand_id
1 'polypeptide(L)'
;MHREIPSPADRRPSTGAFTRWLSLQAYGLVTRTLFRPGTPPLTMRRRFERFSACSREAIRARHPAVVFGDTRSGALAIETVCATPHPPRRLLYLHGGAFVMGSAASYRSRAIRFAYRCDAEVFVPEYRLAPEHPYPAALEDAVSAWRALTESDDPRPALVAGDSAGGGLALSLLVRLRQLGQPAPRGAVLLSPWTNLSGEAVVGQHRDLWLGAEHLRSWARHYLGGADPQDPLVSPAYADLSGLSPLLVLVGEHEALAQETLRLVARAREVGTGARLLVGPRMQHDWPLTLPWLAESRRAWREIAEFVKRSDNAPHRRTRATLAWSST
;
A
#
# COMPACT_ATOMS: atom_id res chain seq x y z
N MET A 1 24.26 1.39 -13.86
CA MET A 1 25.14 1.44 -12.68
C MET A 1 24.54 0.53 -11.64
N HIS A 2 24.96 -0.74 -11.60
CA HIS A 2 24.56 -1.73 -10.60
C HIS A 2 25.19 -1.33 -9.27
N ARG A 3 24.40 -0.93 -8.27
CA ARG A 3 24.90 -0.89 -6.90
C ARG A 3 24.85 -2.32 -6.38
N GLU A 4 26.03 -2.91 -6.24
CA GLU A 4 26.27 -4.20 -5.61
C GLU A 4 25.61 -4.26 -4.22
N ILE A 5 25.04 -5.41 -3.93
CA ILE A 5 24.55 -5.75 -2.58
C ILE A 5 25.80 -5.84 -1.70
N PRO A 6 25.93 -5.06 -0.60
CA PRO A 6 27.11 -5.11 0.26
C PRO A 6 27.31 -6.50 0.84
N SER A 7 28.56 -6.99 0.81
CA SER A 7 28.99 -8.25 1.38
C SER A 7 28.59 -8.38 2.87
N PRO A 8 28.31 -9.60 3.36
CA PRO A 8 28.03 -9.86 4.78
C PRO A 8 29.13 -9.40 5.76
N ALA A 9 30.34 -9.19 5.28
CA ALA A 9 31.53 -8.84 6.11
C ALA A 9 31.54 -7.36 6.57
N ASP A 10 30.80 -6.45 5.94
CA ASP A 10 30.81 -5.01 6.29
C ASP A 10 29.86 -4.61 7.43
N ARG A 11 29.31 -5.57 8.14
CA ARG A 11 28.27 -5.35 9.16
C ARG A 11 28.88 -5.23 10.56
N ARG A 12 29.34 -4.05 10.96
CA ARG A 12 29.54 -3.77 12.39
C ARG A 12 28.21 -3.90 13.13
N PRO A 13 28.12 -4.66 14.24
CA PRO A 13 26.90 -4.74 15.02
C PRO A 13 26.61 -3.36 15.63
N SER A 14 25.61 -2.66 15.11
CA SER A 14 25.14 -1.41 15.70
C SER A 14 24.42 -1.69 17.02
N THR A 15 24.51 -0.76 17.98
CA THR A 15 23.77 -0.76 19.26
C THR A 15 22.26 -0.97 19.12
N GLY A 16 21.72 -0.96 17.89
CA GLY A 16 20.33 -1.26 17.55
C GLY A 16 19.99 -2.73 17.29
N ALA A 17 20.96 -3.65 17.28
CA ALA A 17 20.69 -5.06 16.93
C ALA A 17 19.77 -5.75 17.95
N PHE A 18 19.98 -5.52 19.23
CA PHE A 18 19.14 -6.06 20.32
C PHE A 18 17.75 -5.44 20.29
N THR A 19 17.65 -4.12 20.19
CA THR A 19 16.36 -3.41 20.08
C THR A 19 15.57 -3.89 18.87
N ARG A 20 16.21 -4.07 17.73
CA ARG A 20 15.59 -4.62 16.53
C ARG A 20 15.07 -6.04 16.78
N TRP A 21 15.89 -6.92 17.33
CA TRP A 21 15.50 -8.30 17.64
C TRP A 21 14.28 -8.33 18.56
N LEU A 22 14.32 -7.58 19.68
CA LEU A 22 13.22 -7.50 20.64
C LEU A 22 11.94 -6.97 19.98
N SER A 23 12.05 -5.92 19.17
CA SER A 23 10.92 -5.34 18.44
C SER A 23 10.28 -6.35 17.47
N LEU A 24 11.08 -7.13 16.77
CA LEU A 24 10.61 -8.17 15.85
C LEU A 24 9.95 -9.33 16.59
N GLN A 25 10.48 -9.76 17.77
CA GLN A 25 9.84 -10.79 18.58
C GLN A 25 8.47 -10.32 19.11
N ALA A 26 8.42 -9.11 19.66
CA ALA A 26 7.17 -8.51 20.13
C ALA A 26 6.14 -8.35 19.00
N TYR A 27 6.58 -7.89 17.83
CA TYR A 27 5.74 -7.81 16.63
C TYR A 27 5.17 -9.18 16.25
N GLY A 28 6.01 -10.21 16.15
CA GLY A 28 5.56 -11.57 15.81
C GLY A 28 4.57 -12.15 16.84
N LEU A 29 4.79 -11.90 18.12
CA LEU A 29 3.85 -12.33 19.19
C LEU A 29 2.49 -11.66 19.06
N VAL A 30 2.47 -10.34 18.90
CA VAL A 30 1.23 -9.55 18.77
C VAL A 30 0.47 -9.97 17.52
N THR A 31 1.13 -10.05 16.38
CA THR A 31 0.48 -10.37 15.10
C THR A 31 -0.05 -11.81 15.08
N ARG A 32 0.69 -12.80 15.59
CA ARG A 32 0.18 -14.18 15.74
C ARG A 32 -1.05 -14.26 16.64
N THR A 33 -1.15 -13.40 17.65
CA THR A 33 -2.30 -13.37 18.56
C THR A 33 -3.51 -12.73 17.87
N LEU A 34 -3.31 -11.66 17.13
CA LEU A 34 -4.37 -10.95 16.41
C LEU A 34 -4.91 -11.75 15.21
N PHE A 35 -4.01 -12.37 14.45
CA PHE A 35 -4.29 -12.96 13.14
C PHE A 35 -4.12 -14.50 13.16
N ARG A 36 -4.79 -15.18 14.09
CA ARG A 36 -4.76 -16.66 14.12
C ARG A 36 -5.44 -17.23 12.88
N PRO A 37 -4.84 -18.24 12.20
CA PRO A 37 -5.50 -18.95 11.12
C PRO A 37 -6.88 -19.49 11.55
N GLY A 38 -7.84 -19.50 10.62
CA GLY A 38 -9.21 -19.96 10.90
C GLY A 38 -10.08 -18.98 11.69
N THR A 39 -9.55 -17.82 12.13
CA THR A 39 -10.38 -16.80 12.77
C THR A 39 -11.37 -16.21 11.76
N PRO A 40 -12.70 -16.18 12.05
CA PRO A 40 -13.67 -15.57 11.15
C PRO A 40 -13.35 -14.09 10.86
N PRO A 41 -13.53 -13.60 9.60
CA PRO A 41 -13.19 -12.23 9.19
C PRO A 41 -13.76 -11.14 10.11
N LEU A 42 -15.03 -11.23 10.49
CA LEU A 42 -15.66 -10.26 11.40
C LEU A 42 -15.01 -10.21 12.78
N THR A 43 -14.61 -11.36 13.31
CA THR A 43 -13.90 -11.42 14.61
C THR A 43 -12.51 -10.80 14.49
N MET A 44 -11.81 -11.09 13.39
CA MET A 44 -10.50 -10.53 13.11
C MET A 44 -10.59 -9.01 12.92
N ARG A 45 -11.58 -8.52 12.16
CA ARG A 45 -11.87 -7.09 11.95
C ARG A 45 -12.08 -6.39 13.30
N ARG A 46 -12.95 -6.92 14.18
CA ARG A 46 -13.18 -6.35 15.52
C ARG A 46 -11.92 -6.31 16.39
N ARG A 47 -11.09 -7.36 16.35
CA ARG A 47 -9.81 -7.39 17.10
C ARG A 47 -8.84 -6.33 16.54
N PHE A 48 -8.72 -6.25 15.23
CA PHE A 48 -7.85 -5.28 14.57
C PHE A 48 -8.27 -3.84 14.86
N GLU A 49 -9.57 -3.52 14.76
CA GLU A 49 -10.11 -2.20 15.11
C GLU A 49 -9.83 -1.85 16.57
N ARG A 50 -10.11 -2.75 17.50
CA ARG A 50 -9.86 -2.51 18.96
C ARG A 50 -8.39 -2.26 19.27
N PHE A 51 -7.48 -2.87 18.52
CA PHE A 51 -6.05 -2.70 18.72
C PHE A 51 -5.47 -1.47 17.99
N SER A 52 -5.98 -1.14 16.81
CA SER A 52 -5.36 -0.17 15.91
C SER A 52 -6.09 1.15 15.81
N ALA A 53 -7.40 1.20 16.07
CA ALA A 53 -8.18 2.42 15.92
C ALA A 53 -7.77 3.48 16.94
N CYS A 54 -7.58 4.70 16.44
CA CYS A 54 -7.25 5.87 17.27
C CYS A 54 -8.32 6.95 17.06
N SER A 55 -8.80 7.57 18.14
CA SER A 55 -9.70 8.71 18.02
C SER A 55 -8.97 9.95 17.49
N ARG A 56 -9.70 10.82 16.79
CA ARG A 56 -9.15 12.10 16.30
C ARG A 56 -8.68 12.99 17.44
N GLU A 57 -9.40 12.97 18.58
CA GLU A 57 -9.10 13.73 19.79
C GLU A 57 -7.78 13.27 20.41
N ALA A 58 -7.59 11.95 20.56
CA ALA A 58 -6.35 11.39 21.09
C ALA A 58 -5.13 11.72 20.20
N ILE A 59 -5.34 11.82 18.89
CA ILE A 59 -4.30 12.23 17.95
C ILE A 59 -4.02 13.72 18.06
N ARG A 60 -5.04 14.58 18.04
CA ARG A 60 -4.88 16.05 18.17
C ARG A 60 -4.18 16.43 19.47
N ALA A 61 -4.44 15.71 20.57
CA ALA A 61 -3.74 15.94 21.83
C ALA A 61 -2.22 15.73 21.74
N ARG A 62 -1.76 14.80 20.88
CA ARG A 62 -0.33 14.49 20.67
C ARG A 62 0.27 15.24 19.48
N HIS A 63 -0.54 15.63 18.52
CA HIS A 63 -0.17 16.25 17.25
C HIS A 63 -1.11 17.42 16.96
N PRO A 64 -0.98 18.56 17.65
CA PRO A 64 -1.91 19.70 17.54
C PRO A 64 -2.02 20.30 16.13
N ALA A 65 -0.97 20.16 15.30
CA ALA A 65 -0.96 20.62 13.92
C ALA A 65 -1.78 19.74 12.96
N VAL A 66 -2.19 18.54 13.39
CA VAL A 66 -2.95 17.64 12.51
C VAL A 66 -4.41 18.09 12.40
N VAL A 67 -4.84 18.29 11.16
CA VAL A 67 -6.22 18.63 10.82
C VAL A 67 -6.86 17.43 10.12
N PHE A 68 -8.04 17.04 10.61
CA PHE A 68 -8.90 16.04 9.98
C PHE A 68 -10.07 16.72 9.27
N GLY A 69 -10.40 16.21 8.11
CA GLY A 69 -11.61 16.54 7.36
C GLY A 69 -12.35 15.28 6.95
N ASP A 70 -13.53 15.48 6.39
CA ASP A 70 -14.34 14.42 5.80
C ASP A 70 -14.84 14.89 4.44
N THR A 71 -14.76 14.01 3.44
CA THR A 71 -15.33 14.20 2.12
C THR A 71 -16.02 12.92 1.66
N ARG A 72 -16.67 12.94 0.52
CA ARG A 72 -17.42 11.79 0.00
C ARG A 72 -17.30 11.70 -1.51
N SER A 73 -17.42 10.48 -2.02
CA SER A 73 -17.69 10.20 -3.43
C SER A 73 -18.96 9.34 -3.51
N GLY A 74 -20.10 9.96 -3.73
CA GLY A 74 -21.39 9.29 -3.58
C GLY A 74 -21.59 8.76 -2.16
N ALA A 75 -21.78 7.44 -2.01
CA ALA A 75 -21.93 6.78 -0.71
C ALA A 75 -20.57 6.57 0.01
N LEU A 76 -19.45 6.59 -0.71
CA LEU A 76 -18.13 6.33 -0.17
C LEU A 76 -17.67 7.49 0.73
N ALA A 77 -17.45 7.22 2.00
CA ALA A 77 -16.84 8.17 2.93
C ALA A 77 -15.32 8.16 2.77
N ILE A 78 -14.69 9.33 2.85
CA ILE A 78 -13.25 9.51 2.73
C ILE A 78 -12.81 10.44 3.86
N GLU A 79 -12.00 9.93 4.77
CA GLU A 79 -11.35 10.77 5.79
C GLU A 79 -10.14 11.46 5.17
N THR A 80 -9.97 12.76 5.44
CA THR A 80 -8.77 13.48 5.03
C THR A 80 -7.94 13.88 6.25
N VAL A 81 -6.63 13.91 6.07
CA VAL A 81 -5.70 14.33 7.12
C VAL A 81 -4.52 15.09 6.52
N CYS A 82 -4.19 16.24 7.10
CA CYS A 82 -2.98 16.99 6.80
C CYS A 82 -2.25 17.39 8.08
N ALA A 83 -0.95 17.64 7.97
CA ALA A 83 -0.08 18.01 9.07
C ALA A 83 0.48 19.43 8.92
N THR A 84 0.23 20.06 7.77
CA THR A 84 0.58 21.45 7.43
C THR A 84 -0.64 22.17 6.88
N PRO A 85 -0.75 23.49 7.03
CA PRO A 85 -1.93 24.25 6.60
C PRO A 85 -2.23 24.16 5.09
N HIS A 86 -1.18 24.12 4.26
CA HIS A 86 -1.28 24.12 2.80
C HIS A 86 -0.33 23.07 2.20
N PRO A 87 -0.66 21.78 2.34
CA PRO A 87 0.19 20.74 1.79
C PRO A 87 0.26 20.85 0.26
N PRO A 88 1.47 20.78 -0.34
CA PRO A 88 1.65 21.01 -1.78
C PRO A 88 1.15 19.88 -2.66
N ARG A 89 0.69 18.76 -2.08
CA ARG A 89 0.27 17.57 -2.83
C ARG A 89 -0.86 16.82 -2.15
N ARG A 90 -1.50 15.94 -2.91
CA ARG A 90 -2.57 15.06 -2.45
C ARG A 90 -2.13 13.60 -2.58
N LEU A 91 -2.53 12.75 -1.64
CA LEU A 91 -2.17 11.35 -1.63
C LEU A 91 -3.38 10.49 -1.27
N LEU A 92 -3.84 9.66 -2.20
CA LEU A 92 -4.81 8.60 -1.90
C LEU A 92 -4.10 7.46 -1.19
N TYR A 93 -4.51 7.14 0.03
CA TYR A 93 -3.95 6.03 0.80
C TYR A 93 -4.96 4.90 0.92
N LEU A 94 -4.67 3.79 0.25
CA LEU A 94 -5.45 2.56 0.28
C LEU A 94 -4.86 1.66 1.36
N HIS A 95 -5.62 1.46 2.44
CA HIS A 95 -5.12 0.74 3.60
C HIS A 95 -4.99 -0.78 3.35
N GLY A 96 -4.10 -1.44 4.09
CA GLY A 96 -3.98 -2.89 4.13
C GLY A 96 -5.11 -3.55 4.91
N GLY A 97 -4.91 -4.84 5.25
CA GLY A 97 -5.89 -5.62 6.01
C GLY A 97 -6.55 -6.72 5.21
N ALA A 98 -5.82 -7.25 4.21
CA ALA A 98 -6.19 -8.42 3.43
C ALA A 98 -7.59 -8.32 2.76
N PHE A 99 -8.08 -7.11 2.48
CA PHE A 99 -9.43 -6.81 1.96
C PHE A 99 -10.58 -7.18 2.91
N VAL A 100 -10.30 -7.70 4.10
CA VAL A 100 -11.32 -8.18 5.06
C VAL A 100 -11.37 -7.34 6.34
N MET A 101 -10.39 -6.48 6.59
CA MET A 101 -10.30 -5.63 7.78
C MET A 101 -9.64 -4.29 7.47
N GLY A 102 -9.68 -3.37 8.43
CA GLY A 102 -9.15 -2.02 8.31
C GLY A 102 -10.26 -0.99 8.12
N SER A 103 -9.94 0.25 8.45
CA SER A 103 -10.78 1.43 8.32
C SER A 103 -9.89 2.68 8.33
N ALA A 104 -10.41 3.84 7.99
CA ALA A 104 -9.69 5.09 8.18
C ALA A 104 -9.27 5.26 9.64
N ALA A 105 -10.14 4.90 10.59
CA ALA A 105 -9.87 5.00 12.02
C ALA A 105 -8.68 4.15 12.47
N SER A 106 -8.57 2.91 12.01
CA SER A 106 -7.47 2.00 12.36
C SER A 106 -6.15 2.35 11.64
N TYR A 107 -6.24 3.12 10.56
CA TYR A 107 -5.08 3.55 9.77
C TYR A 107 -4.66 5.02 9.95
N ARG A 108 -5.34 5.80 10.81
CA ARG A 108 -5.02 7.21 11.08
C ARG A 108 -3.56 7.45 11.43
N SER A 109 -2.96 6.63 12.28
CA SER A 109 -1.55 6.78 12.66
C SER A 109 -0.59 6.63 11.48
N ARG A 110 -0.97 5.83 10.47
CA ARG A 110 -0.21 5.63 9.23
C ARG A 110 -0.43 6.78 8.27
N ALA A 111 -1.68 7.19 8.07
CA ALA A 111 -2.05 8.34 7.24
C ALA A 111 -1.37 9.63 7.72
N ILE A 112 -1.36 9.91 9.02
CA ILE A 112 -0.65 11.03 9.63
C ILE A 112 0.85 11.00 9.33
N ARG A 113 1.44 9.82 9.31
CA ARG A 113 2.85 9.68 8.98
C ARG A 113 3.13 10.04 7.53
N PHE A 114 2.26 9.64 6.59
CA PHE A 114 2.33 10.12 5.21
C PHE A 114 2.15 11.64 5.14
N ALA A 115 1.19 12.22 5.87
CA ALA A 115 0.96 13.65 5.91
C ALA A 115 2.21 14.41 6.34
N TYR A 116 2.87 13.98 7.44
CA TYR A 116 4.10 14.61 7.91
C TYR A 116 5.31 14.37 7.01
N ARG A 117 5.52 13.12 6.56
CA ARG A 117 6.74 12.74 5.85
C ARG A 117 6.75 13.16 4.39
N CYS A 118 5.57 13.18 3.79
CA CYS A 118 5.40 13.53 2.38
C CYS A 118 4.87 14.95 2.17
N ASP A 119 4.55 15.67 3.26
CA ASP A 119 3.93 16.99 3.19
C ASP A 119 2.72 16.97 2.23
N ALA A 120 1.77 16.12 2.55
CA ALA A 120 0.62 15.83 1.70
C ALA A 120 -0.69 15.87 2.50
N GLU A 121 -1.76 16.27 1.83
CA GLU A 121 -3.11 15.95 2.27
C GLU A 121 -3.41 14.50 1.89
N VAL A 122 -3.70 13.66 2.89
CA VAL A 122 -3.91 12.23 2.71
C VAL A 122 -5.38 11.91 2.77
N PHE A 123 -5.88 11.22 1.76
CA PHE A 123 -7.25 10.79 1.59
C PHE A 123 -7.34 9.29 1.87
N VAL A 124 -8.12 8.89 2.86
CA VAL A 124 -8.28 7.50 3.29
C VAL A 124 -9.74 7.08 3.09
N PRO A 125 -10.08 6.38 2.01
CA PRO A 125 -11.44 5.92 1.77
C PRO A 125 -11.82 4.76 2.69
N GLU A 126 -13.06 4.76 3.16
CA GLU A 126 -13.72 3.61 3.80
C GLU A 126 -14.22 2.64 2.72
N TYR A 127 -13.29 2.04 1.96
CA TYR A 127 -13.68 1.13 0.90
C TYR A 127 -14.32 -0.15 1.43
N ARG A 128 -15.27 -0.69 0.67
CA ARG A 128 -16.03 -1.90 1.02
C ARG A 128 -15.14 -3.11 1.17
N LEU A 129 -15.38 -3.90 2.23
CA LEU A 129 -14.58 -5.04 2.61
C LEU A 129 -15.30 -6.37 2.35
N ALA A 130 -14.53 -7.38 2.04
CA ALA A 130 -14.98 -8.76 1.99
C ALA A 130 -15.11 -9.36 3.43
N PRO A 131 -15.91 -10.39 3.63
CA PRO A 131 -16.69 -11.14 2.62
C PRO A 131 -17.99 -10.47 2.22
N GLU A 132 -18.44 -9.41 2.90
CA GLU A 132 -19.74 -8.77 2.63
C GLU A 132 -19.77 -8.13 1.23
N HIS A 133 -18.62 -7.63 0.79
CA HIS A 133 -18.45 -7.00 -0.51
C HIS A 133 -17.15 -7.52 -1.16
N PRO A 134 -17.21 -8.69 -1.82
CA PRO A 134 -16.06 -9.24 -2.52
C PRO A 134 -15.66 -8.39 -3.73
N TYR A 135 -14.63 -8.80 -4.45
CA TYR A 135 -14.25 -8.20 -5.73
C TYR A 135 -15.47 -8.10 -6.67
N PRO A 136 -15.66 -6.97 -7.36
CA PRO A 136 -14.74 -5.84 -7.53
C PRO A 136 -14.97 -4.64 -6.58
N ALA A 137 -15.76 -4.78 -5.50
CA ALA A 137 -16.26 -3.66 -4.70
C ALA A 137 -15.14 -2.70 -4.21
N ALA A 138 -14.06 -3.22 -3.63
CA ALA A 138 -12.94 -2.39 -3.17
C ALA A 138 -12.24 -1.62 -4.30
N LEU A 139 -12.13 -2.24 -5.50
CA LEU A 139 -11.53 -1.59 -6.66
C LEU A 139 -12.43 -0.48 -7.21
N GLU A 140 -13.74 -0.68 -7.25
CA GLU A 140 -14.72 0.34 -7.65
C GLU A 140 -14.65 1.55 -6.71
N ASP A 141 -14.56 1.29 -5.40
CA ASP A 141 -14.44 2.34 -4.39
C ASP A 141 -13.09 3.08 -4.51
N ALA A 142 -11.99 2.38 -4.80
CA ALA A 142 -10.70 3.00 -5.06
C ALA A 142 -10.74 3.91 -6.30
N VAL A 143 -11.41 3.49 -7.38
CA VAL A 143 -11.62 4.32 -8.58
C VAL A 143 -12.49 5.55 -8.25
N SER A 144 -13.56 5.36 -7.47
CA SER A 144 -14.43 6.45 -7.03
C SER A 144 -13.69 7.47 -6.16
N ALA A 145 -12.88 7.00 -5.22
CA ALA A 145 -12.03 7.86 -4.39
C ALA A 145 -11.00 8.63 -5.22
N TRP A 146 -10.38 7.97 -6.21
CA TRP A 146 -9.44 8.62 -7.12
C TRP A 146 -10.10 9.72 -7.95
N ARG A 147 -11.29 9.47 -8.49
CA ARG A 147 -12.06 10.47 -9.21
C ARG A 147 -12.40 11.67 -8.33
N ALA A 148 -12.93 11.45 -7.14
CA ALA A 148 -13.24 12.54 -6.21
C ALA A 148 -12.03 13.42 -5.90
N LEU A 149 -10.84 12.81 -5.87
CA LEU A 149 -9.59 13.52 -5.65
C LEU A 149 -9.12 14.30 -6.89
N THR A 150 -9.40 13.83 -8.10
CA THR A 150 -8.85 14.39 -9.36
C THR A 150 -9.83 15.22 -10.18
N GLU A 151 -11.13 15.08 -9.97
CA GLU A 151 -12.19 15.87 -10.64
C GLU A 151 -12.37 17.28 -10.03
N SER A 152 -11.71 17.56 -8.91
CA SER A 152 -11.64 18.91 -8.33
C SER A 152 -10.75 19.83 -9.16
N ASP A 153 -11.00 21.14 -9.18
CA ASP A 153 -10.15 22.17 -9.80
C ASP A 153 -8.81 22.36 -9.07
N ASP A 154 -8.46 21.46 -8.17
CA ASP A 154 -7.24 21.51 -7.39
C ASP A 154 -6.04 21.07 -8.25
N PRO A 155 -5.10 21.99 -8.57
CA PRO A 155 -3.98 21.70 -9.45
C PRO A 155 -2.85 20.91 -8.78
N ARG A 156 -2.95 20.66 -7.48
CA ARG A 156 -1.89 19.95 -6.74
C ARG A 156 -1.67 18.54 -7.30
N PRO A 157 -0.42 18.08 -7.40
CA PRO A 157 -0.13 16.73 -7.86
C PRO A 157 -0.76 15.69 -6.93
N ALA A 158 -1.32 14.65 -7.52
CA ALA A 158 -1.95 13.54 -6.84
C ALA A 158 -1.14 12.25 -7.00
N LEU A 159 -0.93 11.55 -5.89
CA LEU A 159 -0.23 10.27 -5.82
C LEU A 159 -1.14 9.21 -5.19
N VAL A 160 -0.73 7.96 -5.30
CA VAL A 160 -1.36 6.86 -4.58
C VAL A 160 -0.33 6.12 -3.72
N ALA A 161 -0.75 5.67 -2.55
CA ALA A 161 0.03 4.78 -1.72
C ALA A 161 -0.87 3.67 -1.16
N GLY A 162 -0.28 2.52 -0.84
CA GLY A 162 -0.99 1.45 -0.15
C GLY A 162 -0.03 0.44 0.43
N ASP A 163 -0.49 -0.26 1.47
CA ASP A 163 0.25 -1.31 2.14
C ASP A 163 -0.45 -2.66 2.00
N SER A 164 0.29 -3.74 1.91
CA SER A 164 -0.25 -5.11 1.86
C SER A 164 -1.33 -5.26 0.77
N ALA A 165 -2.56 -5.65 1.13
CA ALA A 165 -3.71 -5.69 0.23
C ALA A 165 -4.01 -4.33 -0.41
N GLY A 166 -3.86 -3.23 0.35
CA GLY A 166 -3.99 -1.87 -0.19
C GLY A 166 -2.90 -1.52 -1.20
N GLY A 167 -1.70 -2.09 -1.06
CA GLY A 167 -0.63 -2.00 -2.07
C GLY A 167 -0.99 -2.73 -3.37
N GLY A 168 -1.59 -3.92 -3.25
CA GLY A 168 -2.17 -4.64 -4.39
C GLY A 168 -3.31 -3.84 -5.04
N LEU A 169 -4.24 -3.31 -4.22
CA LEU A 169 -5.35 -2.48 -4.69
C LEU A 169 -4.86 -1.21 -5.39
N ALA A 170 -3.80 -0.57 -4.89
CA ALA A 170 -3.20 0.59 -5.54
C ALA A 170 -2.65 0.25 -6.93
N LEU A 171 -2.02 -0.89 -7.09
CA LEU A 171 -1.55 -1.34 -8.40
C LEU A 171 -2.71 -1.71 -9.34
N SER A 172 -3.75 -2.40 -8.83
CA SER A 172 -4.99 -2.68 -9.58
C SER A 172 -5.68 -1.38 -10.01
N LEU A 173 -5.68 -0.36 -9.15
CA LEU A 173 -6.19 0.97 -9.48
C LEU A 173 -5.42 1.59 -10.66
N LEU A 174 -4.07 1.55 -10.67
CA LEU A 174 -3.28 2.07 -11.79
C LEU A 174 -3.65 1.38 -13.11
N VAL A 175 -3.75 0.05 -13.09
CA VAL A 175 -4.15 -0.74 -14.26
C VAL A 175 -5.55 -0.33 -14.73
N ARG A 176 -6.50 -0.21 -13.79
CA ARG A 176 -7.89 0.14 -14.10
C ARG A 176 -8.03 1.55 -14.63
N LEU A 177 -7.33 2.53 -14.06
CA LEU A 177 -7.33 3.92 -14.54
C LEU A 177 -6.81 4.01 -15.97
N ARG A 178 -5.74 3.27 -16.32
CA ARG A 178 -5.23 3.18 -17.68
C ARG A 178 -6.28 2.60 -18.63
N GLN A 179 -6.96 1.52 -18.26
CA GLN A 179 -8.04 0.93 -19.07
C GLN A 179 -9.19 1.91 -19.32
N LEU A 180 -9.50 2.73 -18.31
CA LEU A 180 -10.57 3.73 -18.39
C LEU A 180 -10.14 5.04 -19.08
N GLY A 181 -8.87 5.19 -19.45
CA GLY A 181 -8.35 6.46 -19.98
C GLY A 181 -8.39 7.61 -18.96
N GLN A 182 -8.45 7.30 -17.66
CA GLN A 182 -8.52 8.28 -16.57
C GLN A 182 -7.13 8.86 -16.24
N PRO A 183 -7.08 10.08 -15.66
CA PRO A 183 -5.82 10.66 -15.22
C PRO A 183 -5.06 9.73 -14.28
N ALA A 184 -3.80 9.46 -14.60
CA ALA A 184 -2.94 8.60 -13.79
C ALA A 184 -2.33 9.37 -12.61
N PRO A 185 -2.07 8.70 -11.46
CA PRO A 185 -1.26 9.27 -10.38
C PRO A 185 0.13 9.69 -10.87
N ARG A 186 0.74 10.69 -10.22
CA ARG A 186 2.13 11.09 -10.50
C ARG A 186 3.14 10.01 -10.12
N GLY A 187 2.77 9.12 -9.22
CA GLY A 187 3.56 7.97 -8.79
C GLY A 187 2.78 7.14 -7.79
N ALA A 188 3.24 5.92 -7.55
CA ALA A 188 2.66 5.02 -6.57
C ALA A 188 3.71 4.52 -5.58
N VAL A 189 3.36 4.50 -4.28
CA VAL A 189 4.16 3.92 -3.20
C VAL A 189 3.49 2.64 -2.72
N LEU A 190 4.13 1.50 -2.94
CA LEU A 190 3.61 0.18 -2.61
C LEU A 190 4.45 -0.42 -1.49
N LEU A 191 3.86 -0.57 -0.30
CA LEU A 191 4.52 -1.15 0.86
C LEU A 191 4.09 -2.61 0.98
N SER A 192 5.05 -3.54 0.96
CA SER A 192 4.78 -4.98 1.11
C SER A 192 3.55 -5.46 0.30
N PRO A 193 3.41 -5.08 -1.01
CA PRO A 193 2.16 -5.21 -1.73
C PRO A 193 1.77 -6.68 -1.95
N TRP A 194 0.51 -7.03 -1.64
CA TRP A 194 -0.04 -8.32 -2.00
C TRP A 194 -0.69 -8.27 -3.38
N THR A 195 0.03 -8.73 -4.40
CA THR A 195 -0.31 -8.56 -5.80
C THR A 195 -0.72 -9.84 -6.52
N ASN A 196 -0.63 -10.99 -5.86
CA ASN A 196 -1.02 -12.29 -6.40
C ASN A 196 -1.90 -13.05 -5.39
N LEU A 197 -3.16 -13.25 -5.74
CA LEU A 197 -4.16 -13.92 -4.92
C LEU A 197 -4.42 -15.37 -5.33
N SER A 198 -3.68 -15.90 -6.34
CA SER A 198 -3.84 -17.29 -6.81
C SER A 198 -3.40 -18.33 -5.77
N GLY A 199 -2.66 -17.92 -4.75
CA GLY A 199 -2.07 -18.82 -3.75
C GLY A 199 -0.75 -19.45 -4.18
N GLU A 200 -0.31 -19.26 -5.42
CA GLU A 200 0.97 -19.76 -5.94
C GLU A 200 2.17 -18.94 -5.44
N ALA A 201 1.92 -17.69 -5.06
CA ALA A 201 2.96 -16.72 -4.70
C ALA A 201 3.77 -17.08 -3.45
N VAL A 202 3.25 -17.93 -2.57
CA VAL A 202 3.86 -18.28 -1.27
C VAL A 202 4.69 -19.57 -1.37
N VAL A 203 5.20 -19.86 -2.56
CA VAL A 203 6.09 -21.01 -2.79
C VAL A 203 7.53 -20.57 -2.49
N GLY A 204 8.02 -20.90 -1.32
CA GLY A 204 9.40 -20.64 -0.96
C GLY A 204 9.63 -20.60 0.56
N GLN A 205 10.91 -20.71 0.95
CA GLN A 205 11.27 -20.53 2.36
C GLN A 205 11.29 -19.04 2.69
N HIS A 206 10.25 -18.57 3.38
CA HIS A 206 10.24 -17.23 4.00
C HIS A 206 10.46 -17.36 5.52
N ARG A 207 10.88 -16.26 6.13
CA ARG A 207 11.07 -16.14 7.58
C ARG A 207 10.08 -15.17 8.20
N ASP A 208 8.89 -15.06 7.58
CA ASP A 208 7.84 -14.22 8.10
C ASP A 208 7.37 -14.75 9.47
N LEU A 209 7.26 -13.84 10.42
CA LEU A 209 6.95 -14.21 11.80
C LEU A 209 5.48 -14.60 12.00
N TRP A 210 4.58 -14.25 11.07
CA TRP A 210 3.15 -14.52 11.24
C TRP A 210 2.39 -14.75 9.94
N LEU A 211 2.75 -14.05 8.84
CA LEU A 211 2.05 -14.13 7.58
C LEU A 211 2.51 -15.37 6.80
N GLY A 212 1.62 -16.30 6.56
CA GLY A 212 1.91 -17.52 5.82
C GLY A 212 0.85 -17.85 4.78
N ALA A 213 1.10 -18.92 4.03
CA ALA A 213 0.26 -19.35 2.93
C ALA A 213 -1.21 -19.64 3.34
N GLU A 214 -1.43 -20.15 4.55
CA GLU A 214 -2.77 -20.43 5.06
C GLU A 214 -3.59 -19.14 5.23
N HIS A 215 -2.98 -18.10 5.82
CA HIS A 215 -3.60 -16.78 5.97
C HIS A 215 -3.97 -16.21 4.61
N LEU A 216 -3.00 -16.15 3.69
CA LEU A 216 -3.20 -15.56 2.37
C LEU A 216 -4.28 -16.31 1.57
N ARG A 217 -4.26 -17.65 1.55
CA ARG A 217 -5.30 -18.44 0.89
C ARG A 217 -6.69 -18.24 1.50
N SER A 218 -6.78 -18.15 2.83
CA SER A 218 -8.05 -17.91 3.52
C SER A 218 -8.64 -16.54 3.16
N TRP A 219 -7.84 -15.49 3.23
CA TRP A 219 -8.29 -14.13 2.93
C TRP A 219 -8.56 -13.93 1.43
N ALA A 220 -7.75 -14.53 0.56
CA ALA A 220 -8.00 -14.50 -0.89
C ALA A 220 -9.39 -15.05 -1.23
N ARG A 221 -9.79 -16.20 -0.65
CA ARG A 221 -11.14 -16.77 -0.89
C ARG A 221 -12.26 -15.80 -0.57
N HIS A 222 -12.13 -15.04 0.52
CA HIS A 222 -13.15 -14.05 0.89
C HIS A 222 -13.22 -12.89 -0.09
N TYR A 223 -12.05 -12.37 -0.52
CA TYR A 223 -12.00 -11.25 -1.46
C TYR A 223 -12.41 -11.66 -2.88
N LEU A 224 -12.00 -12.83 -3.34
CA LEU A 224 -12.31 -13.33 -4.68
C LEU A 224 -13.83 -13.46 -4.89
N GLY A 225 -14.57 -14.01 -3.92
CA GLY A 225 -16.02 -14.18 -4.08
C GLY A 225 -16.44 -14.99 -5.31
N GLY A 226 -15.54 -15.83 -5.84
CA GLY A 226 -15.74 -16.60 -7.07
C GLY A 226 -15.07 -15.99 -8.32
N ALA A 227 -14.43 -14.84 -8.23
CA ALA A 227 -13.64 -14.27 -9.33
C ALA A 227 -12.39 -15.13 -9.63
N ASP A 228 -11.91 -15.04 -10.87
CA ASP A 228 -10.66 -15.68 -11.28
C ASP A 228 -9.48 -15.09 -10.51
N PRO A 229 -8.74 -15.90 -9.75
CA PRO A 229 -7.58 -15.42 -9.02
C PRO A 229 -6.44 -14.92 -9.93
N GLN A 230 -6.45 -15.21 -11.22
CA GLN A 230 -5.49 -14.72 -12.21
C GLN A 230 -6.00 -13.51 -12.99
N ASP A 231 -7.23 -13.02 -12.74
CA ASP A 231 -7.70 -11.77 -13.32
C ASP A 231 -6.71 -10.63 -13.00
N PRO A 232 -6.20 -9.90 -14.02
CA PRO A 232 -5.22 -8.82 -13.84
C PRO A 232 -5.66 -7.68 -12.92
N LEU A 233 -6.96 -7.51 -12.66
CA LEU A 233 -7.48 -6.51 -11.74
C LEU A 233 -7.65 -7.05 -10.32
N VAL A 234 -7.71 -8.37 -10.15
CA VAL A 234 -7.68 -9.06 -8.85
C VAL A 234 -6.25 -9.24 -8.39
N SER A 235 -5.42 -9.79 -9.27
CA SER A 235 -4.01 -10.10 -9.03
C SER A 235 -3.14 -9.33 -10.03
N PRO A 236 -2.79 -8.07 -9.73
CA PRO A 236 -2.04 -7.23 -10.67
C PRO A 236 -0.62 -7.73 -10.95
N ALA A 237 -0.17 -8.78 -10.28
CA ALA A 237 1.00 -9.55 -10.68
C ALA A 237 0.86 -10.15 -12.10
N TYR A 238 -0.33 -10.40 -12.59
CA TYR A 238 -0.60 -10.90 -13.95
C TYR A 238 -0.91 -9.80 -14.97
N ALA A 239 -1.02 -8.54 -14.53
CA ALA A 239 -1.36 -7.42 -15.40
C ALA A 239 -0.21 -7.06 -16.38
N ASP A 240 -0.57 -6.44 -17.50
CA ASP A 240 0.37 -5.64 -18.26
C ASP A 240 0.73 -4.39 -17.46
N LEU A 241 1.99 -4.25 -17.13
CA LEU A 241 2.51 -3.14 -16.33
C LEU A 241 3.08 -2.00 -17.18
N SER A 242 3.02 -2.11 -18.52
CA SER A 242 3.57 -1.09 -19.42
C SER A 242 2.84 0.25 -19.27
N GLY A 243 3.58 1.34 -19.35
CA GLY A 243 3.02 2.70 -19.33
C GLY A 243 2.38 3.15 -18.01
N LEU A 244 2.47 2.36 -16.94
CA LEU A 244 2.00 2.77 -15.62
C LEU A 244 2.86 3.91 -15.05
N SER A 245 2.32 4.61 -14.07
CA SER A 245 3.03 5.63 -13.30
C SER A 245 4.28 5.03 -12.63
N PRO A 246 5.31 5.83 -12.34
CA PRO A 246 6.47 5.36 -11.60
C PRO A 246 6.10 4.72 -10.27
N LEU A 247 6.76 3.62 -9.92
CA LEU A 247 6.54 2.84 -8.71
C LEU A 247 7.73 2.96 -7.76
N LEU A 248 7.46 3.21 -6.48
CA LEU A 248 8.36 2.89 -5.38
C LEU A 248 7.79 1.70 -4.62
N VAL A 249 8.51 0.58 -4.65
CA VAL A 249 8.07 -0.66 -4.02
C VAL A 249 8.98 -0.99 -2.85
N LEU A 250 8.41 -1.26 -1.69
CA LEU A 250 9.13 -1.65 -0.48
C LEU A 250 8.73 -3.05 -0.08
N VAL A 251 9.68 -3.87 0.36
CA VAL A 251 9.41 -5.22 0.87
C VAL A 251 10.46 -5.63 1.89
N GLY A 252 10.08 -6.34 2.94
CA GLY A 252 11.00 -6.94 3.89
C GLY A 252 11.61 -8.23 3.34
N GLU A 253 12.91 -8.43 3.57
CA GLU A 253 13.62 -9.63 3.10
C GLU A 253 13.01 -10.94 3.62
N HIS A 254 12.41 -10.90 4.82
CA HIS A 254 11.84 -12.09 5.48
C HIS A 254 10.35 -12.30 5.22
N GLU A 255 9.70 -11.40 4.47
CA GLU A 255 8.26 -11.49 4.20
C GLU A 255 7.87 -12.67 3.31
N ALA A 256 6.68 -13.20 3.55
CA ALA A 256 6.05 -14.17 2.66
C ALA A 256 5.83 -13.61 1.23
N LEU A 257 5.62 -12.31 1.09
CA LEU A 257 5.40 -11.62 -0.18
C LEU A 257 6.68 -11.16 -0.89
N ALA A 258 7.87 -11.42 -0.32
CA ALA A 258 9.12 -10.89 -0.84
C ALA A 258 9.41 -11.34 -2.28
N GLN A 259 9.34 -12.64 -2.54
CA GLN A 259 9.67 -13.19 -3.86
C GLN A 259 8.73 -12.70 -4.96
N GLU A 260 7.44 -12.61 -4.65
CA GLU A 260 6.45 -12.09 -5.59
C GLU A 260 6.68 -10.62 -5.89
N THR A 261 6.98 -9.82 -4.87
CA THR A 261 7.31 -8.41 -5.02
C THR A 261 8.57 -8.19 -5.88
N LEU A 262 9.60 -9.04 -5.72
CA LEU A 262 10.81 -8.99 -6.54
C LEU A 262 10.47 -9.26 -8.02
N ARG A 263 9.66 -10.31 -8.29
CA ARG A 263 9.20 -10.64 -9.66
C ARG A 263 8.38 -9.51 -10.28
N LEU A 264 7.46 -8.92 -9.50
CA LEU A 264 6.66 -7.78 -9.94
C LEU A 264 7.53 -6.61 -10.41
N VAL A 265 8.53 -6.24 -9.60
CA VAL A 265 9.44 -5.13 -9.95
C VAL A 265 10.29 -5.46 -11.17
N ALA A 266 10.78 -6.69 -11.32
CA ALA A 266 11.51 -7.13 -12.49
C ALA A 266 10.63 -6.97 -13.76
N ARG A 267 9.43 -7.51 -13.76
CA ARG A 267 8.46 -7.39 -14.87
C ARG A 267 8.12 -5.94 -15.19
N ALA A 268 7.90 -5.09 -14.18
CA ALA A 268 7.62 -3.67 -14.42
C ALA A 268 8.78 -2.98 -15.17
N ARG A 269 10.03 -3.29 -14.82
CA ARG A 269 11.22 -2.76 -15.47
C ARG A 269 11.40 -3.29 -16.90
N GLU A 270 11.14 -4.57 -17.13
CA GLU A 270 11.22 -5.22 -18.45
C GLU A 270 10.29 -4.55 -19.46
N VAL A 271 9.10 -4.13 -19.05
CA VAL A 271 8.14 -3.42 -19.90
C VAL A 271 8.31 -1.89 -19.87
N GLY A 272 9.42 -1.37 -19.34
CA GLY A 272 9.76 0.05 -19.35
C GLY A 272 9.03 0.91 -18.31
N THR A 273 8.30 0.32 -17.37
CA THR A 273 7.74 1.07 -16.24
C THR A 273 8.81 1.37 -15.20
N GLY A 274 8.97 2.63 -14.85
CA GLY A 274 9.92 3.07 -13.84
C GLY A 274 9.58 2.46 -12.48
N ALA A 275 10.32 1.46 -12.02
CA ALA A 275 10.09 0.82 -10.73
C ALA A 275 11.36 0.82 -9.89
N ARG A 276 11.30 1.47 -8.73
CA ARG A 276 12.35 1.47 -7.72
C ARG A 276 11.98 0.51 -6.60
N LEU A 277 12.92 -0.34 -6.21
CA LEU A 277 12.75 -1.32 -5.14
C LEU A 277 13.61 -0.97 -3.93
N LEU A 278 13.04 -1.04 -2.74
CA LEU A 278 13.73 -0.98 -1.47
C LEU A 278 13.46 -2.27 -0.67
N VAL A 279 14.48 -3.11 -0.52
CA VAL A 279 14.41 -4.29 0.33
C VAL A 279 14.90 -3.94 1.73
N GLY A 280 14.08 -4.20 2.75
CA GLY A 280 14.44 -4.04 4.16
C GLY A 280 15.20 -5.29 4.66
N PRO A 281 16.53 -5.21 4.97
CA PRO A 281 17.28 -6.38 5.40
C PRO A 281 16.71 -6.97 6.69
N ARG A 282 16.33 -8.24 6.67
CA ARG A 282 15.73 -8.97 7.81
C ARG A 282 14.44 -8.36 8.36
N MET A 283 13.77 -7.48 7.59
CA MET A 283 12.49 -6.89 7.97
C MET A 283 11.32 -7.82 7.68
N GLN A 284 10.24 -7.59 8.41
CA GLN A 284 8.97 -8.30 8.34
C GLN A 284 7.94 -7.48 7.57
N HIS A 285 6.77 -8.06 7.36
CA HIS A 285 5.64 -7.43 6.65
C HIS A 285 5.30 -6.05 7.20
N ASP A 286 5.22 -5.06 6.30
CA ASP A 286 4.87 -3.67 6.60
C ASP A 286 5.77 -2.97 7.65
N TRP A 287 7.06 -3.34 7.75
CA TRP A 287 7.96 -2.80 8.77
C TRP A 287 8.02 -1.26 8.85
N PRO A 288 7.92 -0.48 7.76
CA PRO A 288 7.97 0.98 7.86
C PRO A 288 6.80 1.57 8.63
N LEU A 289 5.67 0.86 8.63
CA LEU A 289 4.42 1.26 9.27
C LEU A 289 4.32 0.72 10.70
N THR A 290 4.72 -0.52 10.90
CA THR A 290 4.53 -1.28 12.14
C THR A 290 5.66 -1.09 13.14
N LEU A 291 6.90 -0.85 12.69
CA LEU A 291 8.10 -0.67 13.49
C LEU A 291 8.81 0.67 13.20
N PRO A 292 8.09 1.81 13.33
CA PRO A 292 8.55 3.11 12.85
C PRO A 292 9.81 3.66 13.53
N TRP A 293 10.15 3.15 14.70
CA TRP A 293 11.32 3.56 15.49
C TRP A 293 12.62 2.91 15.03
N LEU A 294 12.57 1.88 14.16
CA LEU A 294 13.77 1.24 13.64
C LEU A 294 14.51 2.13 12.64
N ALA A 295 15.83 1.99 12.56
CA ALA A 295 16.67 2.72 11.62
C ALA A 295 16.28 2.43 10.16
N GLU A 296 15.95 1.17 9.87
CA GLU A 296 15.48 0.69 8.59
C GLU A 296 14.18 1.39 8.18
N SER A 297 13.25 1.56 9.11
CA SER A 297 11.97 2.26 8.86
C SER A 297 12.20 3.76 8.63
N ARG A 298 13.08 4.39 9.40
CA ARG A 298 13.44 5.81 9.18
C ARG A 298 14.08 6.01 7.80
N ARG A 299 14.91 5.07 7.34
CA ARG A 299 15.47 5.09 5.98
C ARG A 299 14.37 4.94 4.93
N ALA A 300 13.47 3.96 5.10
CA ALA A 300 12.35 3.75 4.20
C ALA A 300 11.49 5.01 4.04
N TRP A 301 11.19 5.70 5.15
CA TRP A 301 10.43 6.96 5.10
C TRP A 301 11.16 8.10 4.42
N ARG A 302 12.50 8.18 4.49
CA ARG A 302 13.26 9.15 3.68
C ARG A 302 13.14 8.86 2.18
N GLU A 303 13.28 7.59 1.79
CA GLU A 303 13.14 7.16 0.40
C GLU A 303 11.72 7.41 -0.16
N ILE A 304 10.68 7.19 0.68
CA ILE A 304 9.29 7.52 0.33
C ILE A 304 9.13 9.03 0.11
N ALA A 305 9.59 9.84 1.04
CA ALA A 305 9.49 11.30 0.96
C ALA A 305 10.23 11.86 -0.28
N GLU A 306 11.43 11.35 -0.57
CA GLU A 306 12.18 11.73 -1.77
C GLU A 306 11.47 11.32 -3.06
N PHE A 307 10.91 10.10 -3.12
CA PHE A 307 10.17 9.62 -4.28
C PHE A 307 8.94 10.50 -4.53
N VAL A 308 8.17 10.77 -3.48
CA VAL A 308 6.97 11.62 -3.57
C VAL A 308 7.34 13.02 -4.07
N LYS A 309 8.38 13.65 -3.51
CA LYS A 309 8.85 14.96 -3.93
C LYS A 309 9.34 15.00 -5.39
N ARG A 310 10.01 13.95 -5.85
CA ARG A 310 10.46 13.87 -7.26
C ARG A 310 9.28 13.69 -8.22
N SER A 311 8.21 13.04 -7.77
CA SER A 311 7.00 12.82 -8.57
C SER A 311 6.22 14.11 -8.85
N ASP A 312 6.40 15.19 -8.07
CA ASP A 312 5.77 16.49 -8.33
C ASP A 312 6.15 17.05 -9.71
N ASN A 313 7.41 16.86 -10.12
CA ASN A 313 7.96 17.38 -11.35
C ASN A 313 7.85 16.39 -12.54
N ALA A 314 7.27 15.21 -12.33
CA ALA A 314 7.07 14.25 -13.41
C ALA A 314 6.05 14.81 -14.43
N PRO A 315 6.33 14.72 -15.75
CA PRO A 315 5.38 15.19 -16.75
C PRO A 315 4.07 14.42 -16.64
N HIS A 316 2.94 15.13 -16.76
CA HIS A 316 1.62 14.50 -16.82
C HIS A 316 1.56 13.63 -18.07
N ARG A 317 1.67 12.32 -17.94
CA ARG A 317 1.39 11.41 -19.05
C ARG A 317 -0.13 11.36 -19.24
N ARG A 318 -0.65 12.19 -20.15
CA ARG A 318 -1.99 11.96 -20.69
C ARG A 318 -1.89 10.65 -21.48
N THR A 319 -2.63 9.63 -21.08
CA THR A 319 -2.84 8.43 -21.91
C THR A 319 -3.54 8.90 -23.17
N ARG A 320 -2.81 8.98 -24.32
CA ARG A 320 -3.45 9.14 -25.62
C ARG A 320 -4.22 7.85 -25.87
N ALA A 321 -5.53 7.90 -25.74
CA ALA A 321 -6.40 6.92 -26.34
C ALA A 321 -6.18 7.02 -27.85
N THR A 322 -5.50 6.06 -28.42
CA THR A 322 -5.43 5.88 -29.87
C THR A 322 -6.78 5.33 -30.30
N LEU A 323 -7.74 6.21 -30.54
CA LEU A 323 -8.94 5.87 -31.30
C LEU A 323 -8.48 5.70 -32.76
N ALA A 324 -8.14 4.47 -33.12
CA ALA A 324 -8.11 4.09 -34.52
C ALA A 324 -9.55 3.92 -35.00
N TRP A 325 -10.10 4.94 -35.60
CA TRP A 325 -11.29 4.82 -36.44
C TRP A 325 -10.81 4.20 -37.77
N SER A 326 -11.06 2.92 -37.98
CA SER A 326 -11.06 2.34 -39.31
C SER A 326 -12.40 2.65 -39.94
N SER A 327 -12.39 3.62 -40.82
CA SER A 327 -13.41 3.82 -41.84
C SER A 327 -13.23 2.79 -42.93
N THR A 328 -14.10 1.83 -43.05
CA THR A 328 -14.59 1.23 -44.30
C THR A 328 -15.96 0.65 -44.06
#